data_86dc0a1abba9f72c9337828696376c6f
#
_entry.id   86dc0a1abba9f72c9337828696376c6f
#
_cell.length_a   1.000
_cell.length_b   1.000
_cell.length_c   1.000
_cell.angle_alpha   90.00
_cell.angle_beta   90.00
_cell.angle_gamma   90.00
#
_symmetry.space_group_name_H-M   'P 1'
#
loop_
_entity.id
_entity.type
_entity.pdbx_description
1 polymer ?
#
loop_
_entity_poly.entity_id
_entity_poly.type
_entity_poly.pdbx_seq_one_letter_code
_entity_poly.pdbx_strand_id
1 'polypeptide(L)'
;VMQSIYAMHQNGSENIEKEEKFLLFSIENIQDLYLVMLSSLIEICKKEAVFLEKSAEKYLATPEERNPNKKFINNAIFKLLSENSSLSTALETRKINNWTLNDDYILLLQAAIKDSSLYKKYMTNRTNTFDEDKQFIISIFSDVIATNDKLYDYLEDHKLTWVDDIPMVNTQIIKQIGALKSASDDSFRVPKLYKDTEDKEFVSNLFRK
;
A
#
# COMPACT_ATOMS: atom_id res chain seq x y z
N VAL A 1 -18.04 7.79 12.06
CA VAL A 1 -18.95 8.54 12.96
C VAL A 1 -19.59 7.62 13.99
N MET A 2 -20.33 6.58 13.61
CA MET A 2 -21.04 5.69 14.57
C MET A 2 -20.11 5.04 15.60
N GLN A 3 -18.98 4.47 15.18
CA GLN A 3 -17.97 3.88 16.08
C GLN A 3 -17.40 4.92 17.06
N SER A 4 -17.13 6.15 16.58
CA SER A 4 -16.60 7.23 17.42
C SER A 4 -17.63 7.70 18.46
N ILE A 5 -18.91 7.78 18.10
CA ILE A 5 -20.01 8.11 19.03
C ILE A 5 -20.13 7.01 20.07
N TYR A 6 -20.08 5.74 19.67
CA TYR A 6 -20.14 4.61 20.58
C TYR A 6 -18.94 4.62 21.55
N ALA A 7 -17.72 4.82 21.05
CA ALA A 7 -16.52 4.92 21.86
C ALA A 7 -16.59 6.10 22.87
N MET A 8 -17.06 7.26 22.42
CA MET A 8 -17.30 8.42 23.27
C MET A 8 -18.26 8.09 24.42
N HIS A 9 -19.37 7.41 24.13
CA HIS A 9 -20.35 7.01 25.12
C HIS A 9 -19.79 5.99 26.11
N GLN A 10 -19.02 4.98 25.64
CA GLN A 10 -18.39 3.97 26.49
C GLN A 10 -17.33 4.55 27.42
N ASN A 11 -16.56 5.53 26.91
CA ASN A 11 -15.52 6.20 27.69
C ASN A 11 -16.03 7.29 28.61
N GLY A 12 -17.35 7.58 28.61
CA GLY A 12 -17.93 8.66 29.38
C GLY A 12 -17.36 10.04 29.06
N SER A 13 -16.90 10.24 27.83
CA SER A 13 -16.33 11.52 27.40
C SER A 13 -17.45 12.53 27.13
N GLU A 14 -17.41 13.67 27.81
CA GLU A 14 -18.37 14.78 27.62
C GLU A 14 -17.84 15.86 26.67
N ASN A 15 -16.56 15.75 26.21
CA ASN A 15 -15.92 16.77 25.38
C ASN A 15 -16.12 16.45 23.89
N ILE A 16 -17.26 16.88 23.33
CA ILE A 16 -17.64 16.66 21.92
C ILE A 16 -16.58 17.23 20.97
N GLU A 17 -16.00 18.41 21.27
CA GLU A 17 -15.01 19.02 20.38
C GLU A 17 -13.71 18.21 20.30
N LYS A 18 -13.28 17.60 21.39
CA LYS A 18 -12.11 16.72 21.43
C LYS A 18 -12.37 15.47 20.59
N GLU A 19 -13.51 14.85 20.78
CA GLU A 19 -13.89 13.61 20.08
C GLU A 19 -14.11 13.85 18.57
N GLU A 20 -14.67 15.00 18.20
CA GLU A 20 -14.78 15.40 16.79
C GLU A 20 -13.40 15.59 16.14
N LYS A 21 -12.48 16.27 16.80
CA LYS A 21 -11.10 16.40 16.31
C LYS A 21 -10.42 15.04 16.15
N PHE A 22 -10.64 14.13 17.09
CA PHE A 22 -10.14 12.78 17.01
C PHE A 22 -10.74 12.01 15.83
N LEU A 23 -12.06 12.13 15.60
CA LEU A 23 -12.74 11.54 14.44
C LEU A 23 -12.12 12.06 13.13
N LEU A 24 -12.00 13.37 12.96
CA LEU A 24 -11.42 13.96 11.75
C LEU A 24 -9.96 13.53 11.54
N PHE A 25 -9.18 13.46 12.61
CA PHE A 25 -7.82 12.95 12.58
C PHE A 25 -7.76 11.47 12.17
N SER A 26 -8.67 10.64 12.70
CA SER A 26 -8.76 9.22 12.33
C SER A 26 -9.09 9.05 10.84
N ILE A 27 -10.01 9.86 10.31
CA ILE A 27 -10.34 9.86 8.87
C ILE A 27 -9.10 10.24 8.03
N GLU A 28 -8.33 11.25 8.45
CA GLU A 28 -7.08 11.61 7.76
C GLU A 28 -6.03 10.49 7.80
N ASN A 29 -5.97 9.73 8.90
CA ASN A 29 -5.08 8.59 9.04
C ASN A 29 -5.40 7.44 8.07
N ILE A 30 -6.63 7.29 7.61
CA ILE A 30 -7.01 6.31 6.58
C ILE A 30 -6.22 6.55 5.29
N GLN A 31 -6.07 7.83 4.90
CA GLN A 31 -5.29 8.17 3.72
C GLN A 31 -3.80 7.88 3.90
N ASP A 32 -3.26 8.10 5.10
CA ASP A 32 -1.87 7.73 5.41
C ASP A 32 -1.69 6.22 5.29
N LEU A 33 -2.59 5.42 5.87
CA LEU A 33 -2.57 3.96 5.75
C LEU A 33 -2.62 3.50 4.29
N TYR A 34 -3.52 4.10 3.50
CA TYR A 34 -3.60 3.80 2.06
C TYR A 34 -2.26 4.05 1.35
N LEU A 35 -1.62 5.19 1.62
CA LEU A 35 -0.34 5.54 1.02
C LEU A 35 0.80 4.64 1.51
N VAL A 36 0.83 4.30 2.78
CA VAL A 36 1.81 3.36 3.36
C VAL A 36 1.67 1.99 2.70
N MET A 37 0.46 1.44 2.63
CA MET A 37 0.22 0.14 2.00
C MET A 37 0.55 0.14 0.51
N LEU A 38 0.17 1.18 -0.22
CA LEU A 38 0.44 1.25 -1.66
C LEU A 38 1.94 1.46 -1.96
N SER A 39 2.63 2.27 -1.16
CA SER A 39 4.06 2.51 -1.33
C SER A 39 4.91 1.27 -1.02
N SER A 40 4.42 0.32 -0.22
CA SER A 40 5.12 -0.94 0.02
C SER A 40 5.41 -1.70 -1.28
N LEU A 41 4.48 -1.69 -2.24
CA LEU A 41 4.67 -2.30 -3.56
C LEU A 41 5.85 -1.68 -4.31
N ILE A 42 5.96 -0.35 -4.29
CA ILE A 42 7.07 0.38 -4.96
C ILE A 42 8.40 0.03 -4.28
N GLU A 43 8.43 0.02 -2.96
CA GLU A 43 9.66 -0.24 -2.20
C GLU A 43 10.12 -1.70 -2.33
N ILE A 44 9.20 -2.66 -2.38
CA ILE A 44 9.53 -4.07 -2.66
C ILE A 44 10.20 -4.20 -4.04
N CYS A 45 9.65 -3.54 -5.07
CA CYS A 45 10.24 -3.54 -6.40
C CYS A 45 11.64 -2.92 -6.42
N LYS A 46 11.83 -1.77 -5.75
CA LYS A 46 13.14 -1.11 -5.61
C LYS A 46 14.17 -1.99 -4.90
N LYS A 47 13.79 -2.64 -3.80
CA LYS A 47 14.67 -3.55 -3.06
C LYS A 47 15.08 -4.75 -3.91
N GLU A 48 14.16 -5.32 -4.69
CA GLU A 48 14.50 -6.41 -5.61
C GLU A 48 15.44 -5.94 -6.73
N ALA A 49 15.22 -4.76 -7.31
CA ALA A 49 16.13 -4.21 -8.33
C ALA A 49 17.54 -4.06 -7.79
N VAL A 50 17.70 -3.44 -6.61
CA VAL A 50 19.01 -3.29 -5.93
C VAL A 50 19.63 -4.66 -5.60
N PHE A 51 18.82 -5.62 -5.16
CA PHE A 51 19.31 -6.97 -4.89
C PHE A 51 19.86 -7.65 -6.14
N LEU A 52 19.16 -7.55 -7.27
CA LEU A 52 19.61 -8.14 -8.55
C LEU A 52 20.89 -7.49 -9.05
N GLU A 53 21.01 -6.15 -8.97
CA GLU A 53 22.24 -5.41 -9.35
C GLU A 53 23.43 -5.85 -8.50
N LYS A 54 23.31 -5.81 -7.18
CA LYS A 54 24.36 -6.25 -6.25
C LYS A 54 24.76 -7.71 -6.45
N SER A 55 23.80 -8.59 -6.77
CA SER A 55 24.08 -10.00 -7.02
C SER A 55 24.86 -10.22 -8.30
N ALA A 56 24.59 -9.44 -9.36
CA ALA A 56 25.29 -9.50 -10.62
C ALA A 56 26.77 -9.01 -10.51
N GLU A 57 27.05 -8.09 -9.58
CA GLU A 57 28.38 -7.51 -9.37
C GLU A 57 29.30 -8.35 -8.47
N LYS A 58 28.80 -9.43 -7.85
CA LYS A 58 29.62 -10.30 -7.02
C LYS A 58 30.78 -10.91 -7.83
N TYR A 59 31.97 -11.00 -7.23
CA TYR A 59 33.15 -11.59 -7.87
C TYR A 59 32.92 -13.03 -8.36
N LEU A 60 32.17 -13.82 -7.58
CA LEU A 60 31.78 -15.20 -7.90
C LEU A 60 30.30 -15.32 -8.33
N ALA A 61 29.76 -14.29 -8.99
CA ALA A 61 28.38 -14.33 -9.47
C ALA A 61 28.19 -15.49 -10.46
N THR A 62 27.12 -16.26 -10.27
CA THR A 62 26.71 -17.30 -11.20
C THR A 62 26.22 -16.73 -12.53
N PRO A 63 26.13 -17.54 -13.61
CA PRO A 63 25.53 -17.07 -14.87
C PRO A 63 24.12 -16.50 -14.69
N GLU A 64 23.31 -17.09 -13.80
CA GLU A 64 21.95 -16.67 -13.46
C GLU A 64 21.96 -15.34 -12.68
N GLU A 65 22.91 -15.13 -11.77
CA GLU A 65 23.10 -13.87 -11.06
C GLU A 65 23.58 -12.74 -11.97
N ARG A 66 24.39 -13.04 -12.99
CA ARG A 66 24.85 -12.06 -13.98
C ARG A 66 23.78 -11.66 -14.98
N ASN A 67 22.86 -12.58 -15.30
CA ASN A 67 21.74 -12.35 -16.22
C ASN A 67 20.42 -12.74 -15.54
N PRO A 68 19.99 -12.02 -14.50
CA PRO A 68 18.81 -12.38 -13.73
C PRO A 68 17.53 -12.19 -14.55
N ASN A 69 16.54 -13.03 -14.26
CA ASN A 69 15.19 -12.80 -14.78
C ASN A 69 14.59 -11.53 -14.15
N LYS A 70 14.45 -10.48 -14.95
CA LYS A 70 13.94 -9.17 -14.54
C LYS A 70 12.43 -9.03 -14.64
N LYS A 71 11.67 -10.11 -14.91
CA LYS A 71 10.22 -10.06 -15.11
C LYS A 71 9.50 -9.36 -13.96
N PHE A 72 9.87 -9.67 -12.71
CA PHE A 72 9.25 -9.07 -11.54
C PHE A 72 9.44 -7.55 -11.50
N ILE A 73 10.67 -7.07 -11.58
CA ILE A 73 10.97 -5.63 -11.51
C ILE A 73 10.50 -4.85 -12.74
N ASN A 74 10.28 -5.53 -13.86
CA ASN A 74 9.74 -4.96 -15.09
C ASN A 74 8.21 -5.01 -15.18
N ASN A 75 7.52 -5.48 -14.13
CA ASN A 75 6.07 -5.52 -14.08
C ASN A 75 5.47 -4.13 -14.32
N ALA A 76 4.52 -4.04 -15.26
CA ALA A 76 3.95 -2.78 -15.71
C ALA A 76 3.24 -1.99 -14.60
N ILE A 77 2.69 -2.68 -13.58
CA ILE A 77 2.01 -2.02 -12.45
C ILE A 77 3.03 -1.32 -11.54
N PHE A 78 4.16 -1.94 -11.24
CA PHE A 78 5.22 -1.28 -10.46
C PHE A 78 5.72 -0.01 -11.16
N LYS A 79 5.93 -0.09 -12.48
CA LYS A 79 6.34 1.07 -13.27
C LYS A 79 5.28 2.17 -13.23
N LEU A 80 4.02 1.82 -13.46
CA LEU A 80 2.89 2.76 -13.43
C LEU A 80 2.79 3.47 -12.07
N LEU A 81 2.88 2.73 -10.97
CA LEU A 81 2.84 3.31 -9.62
C LEU A 81 4.04 4.21 -9.33
N SER A 82 5.25 3.78 -9.71
CA SER A 82 6.47 4.55 -9.44
C SER A 82 6.57 5.86 -10.25
N GLU A 83 6.00 5.89 -11.46
CA GLU A 83 5.96 7.06 -12.34
C GLU A 83 4.72 7.95 -12.11
N ASN A 84 3.80 7.54 -11.24
CA ASN A 84 2.55 8.28 -11.02
C ASN A 84 2.77 9.56 -10.20
N SER A 85 2.55 10.71 -10.83
CA SER A 85 2.73 12.02 -10.19
C SER A 85 1.76 12.30 -9.04
N SER A 86 0.52 11.80 -9.14
CA SER A 86 -0.47 11.96 -8.06
C SER A 86 -0.02 11.21 -6.80
N LEU A 87 0.55 10.01 -6.96
CA LEU A 87 1.06 9.21 -5.85
C LEU A 87 2.32 9.83 -5.26
N SER A 88 3.29 10.23 -6.08
CA SER A 88 4.52 10.89 -5.62
C SER A 88 4.20 12.16 -4.82
N THR A 89 3.35 13.04 -5.36
CA THR A 89 2.93 14.25 -4.67
C THR A 89 2.23 13.97 -3.34
N ALA A 90 1.38 12.94 -3.29
CA ALA A 90 0.68 12.56 -2.06
C ALA A 90 1.65 12.03 -0.99
N LEU A 91 2.60 11.17 -1.38
CA LEU A 91 3.63 10.63 -0.48
C LEU A 91 4.49 11.75 0.12
N GLU A 92 4.92 12.71 -0.72
CA GLU A 92 5.73 13.86 -0.29
C GLU A 92 4.94 14.80 0.63
N THR A 93 3.72 15.17 0.22
CA THR A 93 2.87 16.10 0.97
C THR A 93 2.52 15.57 2.36
N ARG A 94 2.23 14.27 2.46
CA ARG A 94 1.91 13.62 3.73
C ARG A 94 3.13 13.07 4.47
N LYS A 95 4.33 13.25 3.90
CA LYS A 95 5.62 12.81 4.48
C LYS A 95 5.64 11.32 4.83
N ILE A 96 5.09 10.50 3.93
CA ILE A 96 5.09 9.04 4.09
C ILE A 96 6.49 8.51 3.80
N ASN A 97 7.21 8.14 4.83
CA ASN A 97 8.58 7.62 4.79
C ASN A 97 8.76 6.33 5.63
N ASN A 98 7.68 5.66 5.93
CA ASN A 98 7.63 4.49 6.79
C ASN A 98 8.68 3.44 6.41
N TRP A 99 8.78 3.12 5.12
CA TRP A 99 9.65 2.06 4.62
C TRP A 99 11.13 2.45 4.49
N THR A 100 11.44 3.75 4.53
CA THR A 100 12.82 4.22 4.64
C THR A 100 13.37 4.01 6.05
N LEU A 101 12.51 4.13 7.06
CA LEU A 101 12.86 3.98 8.47
C LEU A 101 12.73 2.51 8.93
N ASN A 102 11.92 1.72 8.25
CA ASN A 102 11.58 0.33 8.64
C ASN A 102 11.69 -0.58 7.42
N ASP A 103 12.85 -0.60 6.78
CA ASP A 103 13.09 -1.33 5.53
C ASP A 103 13.17 -2.86 5.72
N ASP A 104 13.36 -3.32 6.94
CA ASP A 104 13.31 -4.72 7.35
C ASP A 104 11.94 -5.36 7.07
N TYR A 105 10.83 -4.62 7.23
CA TYR A 105 9.51 -5.11 6.85
C TYR A 105 9.37 -5.27 5.33
N ILE A 106 9.97 -4.39 4.54
CA ILE A 106 9.99 -4.54 3.08
C ILE A 106 10.79 -5.77 2.66
N LEU A 107 11.94 -6.03 3.30
CA LEU A 107 12.74 -7.23 3.05
C LEU A 107 11.98 -8.51 3.44
N LEU A 108 11.23 -8.47 4.55
CA LEU A 108 10.38 -9.57 4.99
C LEU A 108 9.27 -9.86 3.97
N LEU A 109 8.57 -8.83 3.50
CA LEU A 109 7.52 -8.96 2.49
C LEU A 109 8.10 -9.46 1.16
N GLN A 110 9.26 -8.95 0.74
CA GLN A 110 9.96 -9.41 -0.45
C GLN A 110 10.29 -10.91 -0.36
N ALA A 111 10.82 -11.37 0.78
CA ALA A 111 11.10 -12.78 1.02
C ALA A 111 9.83 -13.63 0.95
N ALA A 112 8.76 -13.22 1.62
CA ALA A 112 7.47 -13.91 1.60
C ALA A 112 6.90 -14.01 0.18
N ILE A 113 7.00 -12.95 -0.62
CA ILE A 113 6.58 -12.96 -2.04
C ILE A 113 7.40 -13.98 -2.83
N LYS A 114 8.73 -13.95 -2.70
CA LYS A 114 9.64 -14.86 -3.45
C LYS A 114 9.42 -16.34 -3.10
N ASP A 115 9.06 -16.64 -1.86
CA ASP A 115 8.75 -18.00 -1.42
C ASP A 115 7.36 -18.48 -1.89
N SER A 116 6.47 -17.58 -2.24
CA SER A 116 5.11 -17.89 -2.66
C SER A 116 5.06 -18.69 -3.97
N SER A 117 4.05 -19.54 -4.10
CA SER A 117 3.76 -20.25 -5.37
C SER A 117 3.34 -19.26 -6.48
N LEU A 118 2.75 -18.13 -6.12
CA LEU A 118 2.36 -17.06 -7.05
C LEU A 118 3.58 -16.48 -7.78
N TYR A 119 4.63 -16.13 -7.02
CA TYR A 119 5.88 -15.63 -7.60
C TYR A 119 6.55 -16.65 -8.51
N LYS A 120 6.69 -17.91 -8.05
CA LYS A 120 7.32 -18.99 -8.82
C LYS A 120 6.59 -19.20 -10.16
N LYS A 121 5.25 -19.24 -10.12
CA LYS A 121 4.41 -19.37 -11.32
C LYS A 121 4.57 -18.17 -12.26
N TYR A 122 4.54 -16.95 -11.72
CA TYR A 122 4.70 -15.73 -12.51
C TYR A 122 6.06 -15.65 -13.19
N MET A 123 7.15 -15.97 -12.48
CA MET A 123 8.52 -15.91 -13.01
C MET A 123 8.82 -16.97 -14.06
N THR A 124 8.14 -18.12 -14.02
CA THR A 124 8.30 -19.22 -15.00
C THR A 124 7.38 -19.08 -16.20
N ASN A 125 6.31 -18.31 -16.09
CA ASN A 125 5.39 -18.08 -17.22
C ASN A 125 6.08 -17.20 -18.28
N ARG A 126 5.89 -17.58 -19.56
CA ARG A 126 6.46 -16.88 -20.73
C ARG A 126 5.59 -15.75 -21.27
N THR A 127 4.37 -15.62 -20.78
CA THR A 127 3.50 -14.49 -21.14
C THR A 127 4.00 -13.23 -20.47
N ASN A 128 3.88 -12.10 -21.17
CA ASN A 128 4.23 -10.76 -20.64
C ASN A 128 3.12 -9.80 -21.08
N THR A 129 1.92 -9.99 -20.54
CA THR A 129 0.78 -9.14 -20.81
C THR A 129 0.50 -8.24 -19.63
N PHE A 130 -0.07 -7.05 -19.89
CA PHE A 130 -0.49 -6.14 -18.82
C PHE A 130 -1.48 -6.80 -17.85
N ASP A 131 -2.41 -7.61 -18.35
CA ASP A 131 -3.39 -8.29 -17.50
C ASP A 131 -2.74 -9.34 -16.59
N GLU A 132 -1.71 -10.05 -17.07
CA GLU A 132 -0.94 -10.97 -16.23
C GLU A 132 -0.19 -10.20 -15.14
N ASP A 133 0.48 -9.11 -15.48
CA ASP A 133 1.18 -8.24 -14.54
C ASP A 133 0.23 -7.71 -13.47
N LYS A 134 -0.92 -7.20 -13.88
CA LYS A 134 -1.97 -6.70 -13.00
C LYS A 134 -2.50 -7.78 -12.06
N GLN A 135 -2.86 -8.93 -12.61
CA GLN A 135 -3.39 -10.04 -11.81
C GLN A 135 -2.36 -10.56 -10.79
N PHE A 136 -1.08 -10.61 -11.19
CA PHE A 136 -0.01 -11.00 -10.29
C PHE A 136 0.12 -10.02 -9.11
N ILE A 137 0.12 -8.70 -9.38
CA ILE A 137 0.20 -7.69 -8.30
C ILE A 137 -1.02 -7.77 -7.38
N ILE A 138 -2.24 -7.92 -7.92
CA ILE A 138 -3.44 -8.11 -7.11
C ILE A 138 -3.29 -9.34 -6.21
N SER A 139 -2.85 -10.46 -6.77
CA SER A 139 -2.72 -11.72 -6.02
C SER A 139 -1.64 -11.64 -4.93
N ILE A 140 -0.45 -11.10 -5.20
CA ILE A 140 0.56 -10.95 -4.14
C ILE A 140 0.15 -9.93 -3.08
N PHE A 141 -0.58 -8.89 -3.46
CA PHE A 141 -1.09 -7.93 -2.50
C PHE A 141 -2.14 -8.56 -1.59
N SER A 142 -3.14 -9.27 -2.16
CA SER A 142 -4.23 -9.87 -1.38
C SER A 142 -3.77 -11.06 -0.53
N ASP A 143 -2.91 -11.92 -1.09
CA ASP A 143 -2.66 -13.24 -0.50
C ASP A 143 -1.33 -13.32 0.29
N VAL A 144 -0.44 -12.34 0.08
CA VAL A 144 0.88 -12.33 0.75
C VAL A 144 1.08 -11.07 1.59
N ILE A 145 0.80 -9.87 1.04
CA ILE A 145 1.04 -8.62 1.76
C ILE A 145 -0.08 -8.37 2.78
N ALA A 146 -1.33 -8.38 2.31
CA ALA A 146 -2.50 -8.08 3.14
C ALA A 146 -2.82 -9.16 4.21
N THR A 147 -2.16 -10.30 4.17
CA THR A 147 -2.30 -11.40 5.15
C THR A 147 -1.07 -11.59 6.01
N ASN A 148 -0.09 -10.68 5.92
CA ASN A 148 1.17 -10.82 6.64
C ASN A 148 1.07 -10.33 8.08
N ASP A 149 1.13 -11.24 9.05
CA ASP A 149 0.99 -10.93 10.47
C ASP A 149 2.02 -9.89 10.95
N LYS A 150 3.27 -9.97 10.47
CA LYS A 150 4.32 -9.02 10.87
C LYS A 150 4.05 -7.60 10.37
N LEU A 151 3.48 -7.48 9.17
CA LEU A 151 3.03 -6.20 8.66
C LEU A 151 1.88 -5.64 9.51
N TYR A 152 0.93 -6.50 9.91
CA TYR A 152 -0.17 -6.10 10.79
C TYR A 152 0.33 -5.63 12.15
N ASP A 153 1.23 -6.38 12.81
CA ASP A 153 1.87 -6.00 14.07
C ASP A 153 2.49 -4.59 13.94
N TYR A 154 3.25 -4.36 12.86
CA TYR A 154 3.86 -3.05 12.60
C TYR A 154 2.82 -1.93 12.45
N LEU A 155 1.75 -2.16 11.68
CA LEU A 155 0.73 -1.14 11.44
C LEU A 155 -0.03 -0.80 12.72
N GLU A 156 -0.32 -1.79 13.57
CA GLU A 156 -0.96 -1.63 14.87
C GLU A 156 -0.07 -0.83 15.84
N ASP A 157 1.20 -1.20 15.94
CA ASP A 157 2.17 -0.50 16.78
C ASP A 157 2.42 0.94 16.32
N HIS A 158 2.36 1.17 15.01
CA HIS A 158 2.61 2.49 14.44
C HIS A 158 1.42 3.45 14.66
N LYS A 159 0.19 2.99 14.41
CA LYS A 159 -1.05 3.75 14.63
C LYS A 159 -2.22 2.82 14.93
N LEU A 160 -2.65 2.77 16.17
CA LEU A 160 -3.78 1.94 16.61
C LEU A 160 -5.08 2.21 15.81
N THR A 161 -5.29 3.45 15.36
CA THR A 161 -6.47 3.81 14.55
C THR A 161 -6.50 3.16 13.17
N TRP A 162 -5.41 2.56 12.71
CA TRP A 162 -5.35 1.88 11.41
C TRP A 162 -5.97 0.49 11.40
N VAL A 163 -5.99 -0.19 12.55
CA VAL A 163 -6.35 -1.62 12.64
C VAL A 163 -7.71 -1.91 12.00
N ASP A 164 -8.73 -1.12 12.35
CA ASP A 164 -10.09 -1.29 11.84
C ASP A 164 -10.22 -0.91 10.35
N ASP A 165 -9.32 -0.07 9.84
CA ASP A 165 -9.38 0.47 8.48
C ASP A 165 -8.60 -0.38 7.46
N ILE A 166 -7.70 -1.28 7.91
CA ILE A 166 -6.86 -2.11 7.03
C ILE A 166 -7.70 -2.88 5.98
N PRO A 167 -8.79 -3.57 6.31
CA PRO A 167 -9.56 -4.33 5.31
C PRO A 167 -10.18 -3.44 4.24
N MET A 168 -10.64 -2.25 4.62
CA MET A 168 -11.21 -1.27 3.69
C MET A 168 -10.13 -0.73 2.74
N VAL A 169 -8.97 -0.34 3.28
CA VAL A 169 -7.84 0.17 2.50
C VAL A 169 -7.32 -0.89 1.54
N ASN A 170 -7.13 -2.13 1.98
CA ASN A 170 -6.72 -3.24 1.12
C ASN A 170 -7.70 -3.45 -0.04
N THR A 171 -9.01 -3.44 0.26
CA THR A 171 -10.05 -3.55 -0.77
C THR A 171 -9.99 -2.40 -1.77
N GLN A 172 -9.74 -1.18 -1.31
CA GLN A 172 -9.63 0.00 -2.16
C GLN A 172 -8.43 -0.09 -3.11
N ILE A 173 -7.27 -0.51 -2.61
CA ILE A 173 -6.04 -0.70 -3.41
C ILE A 173 -6.28 -1.75 -4.51
N ILE A 174 -6.83 -2.91 -4.14
CA ILE A 174 -7.13 -3.99 -5.08
C ILE A 174 -8.09 -3.51 -6.18
N LYS A 175 -9.16 -2.80 -5.81
CA LYS A 175 -10.12 -2.25 -6.77
C LYS A 175 -9.48 -1.25 -7.74
N GLN A 176 -8.60 -0.37 -7.22
CA GLN A 176 -7.94 0.62 -8.07
C GLN A 176 -6.95 -0.02 -9.05
N ILE A 177 -6.12 -0.96 -8.59
CA ILE A 177 -5.22 -1.70 -9.47
C ILE A 177 -6.03 -2.49 -10.50
N GLY A 178 -7.12 -3.14 -10.06
CA GLY A 178 -8.02 -3.89 -10.94
C GLY A 178 -8.70 -3.06 -12.02
N ALA A 179 -8.94 -1.78 -11.76
CA ALA A 179 -9.57 -0.85 -12.71
C ALA A 179 -8.62 -0.38 -13.82
N LEU A 180 -7.31 -0.55 -13.69
CA LEU A 180 -6.31 -0.16 -14.70
C LEU A 180 -6.49 -0.98 -15.99
N LYS A 181 -6.42 -0.30 -17.12
CA LYS A 181 -6.73 -0.89 -18.45
C LYS A 181 -5.49 -1.21 -19.30
N SER A 182 -4.40 -0.46 -19.08
CA SER A 182 -3.15 -0.62 -19.85
C SER A 182 -1.95 -0.09 -19.09
N ALA A 183 -0.74 -0.42 -19.54
CA ALA A 183 0.51 0.10 -18.96
C ALA A 183 0.68 1.63 -19.11
N SER A 184 -0.03 2.24 -20.05
CA SER A 184 -0.06 3.69 -20.27
C SER A 184 -1.32 4.35 -19.70
N ASP A 185 -2.03 3.66 -18.79
CA ASP A 185 -3.23 4.19 -18.16
C ASP A 185 -2.85 5.25 -17.13
N ASP A 186 -3.14 6.51 -17.45
CA ASP A 186 -2.88 7.65 -16.58
C ASP A 186 -4.07 8.00 -15.67
N SER A 187 -5.10 7.17 -15.64
CA SER A 187 -6.31 7.38 -14.83
C SER A 187 -6.09 7.15 -13.34
N PHE A 188 -4.98 6.49 -12.96
CA PHE A 188 -4.69 6.26 -11.54
C PHE A 188 -4.51 7.59 -10.79
N ARG A 189 -5.33 7.81 -9.78
CA ARG A 189 -5.24 8.96 -8.89
C ARG A 189 -5.37 8.49 -7.44
N VAL A 190 -4.59 9.09 -6.56
CA VAL A 190 -4.79 8.90 -5.12
C VAL A 190 -6.19 9.39 -4.76
N PRO A 191 -7.00 8.57 -4.06
CA PRO A 191 -8.35 8.96 -3.69
C PRO A 191 -8.32 10.24 -2.84
N LYS A 192 -9.25 11.15 -3.13
CA LYS A 192 -9.46 12.28 -2.23
C LYS A 192 -10.18 11.78 -0.97
N LEU A 193 -9.74 12.25 0.17
CA LEU A 193 -10.34 11.92 1.46
C LEU A 193 -11.80 12.37 1.54
N TYR A 194 -12.06 13.56 1.03
CA TYR A 194 -13.38 14.13 0.89
C TYR A 194 -13.62 14.47 -0.59
N LYS A 195 -14.82 14.19 -1.07
CA LYS A 195 -15.20 14.51 -2.45
C LYS A 195 -15.19 16.02 -2.68
N ASP A 196 -15.73 16.75 -1.69
CA ASP A 196 -15.74 18.21 -1.62
C ASP A 196 -15.61 18.69 -0.16
N THR A 197 -15.62 20.02 0.03
CA THR A 197 -15.52 20.65 1.37
C THR A 197 -16.77 20.40 2.22
N GLU A 198 -17.93 20.24 1.58
CA GLU A 198 -19.21 20.01 2.27
C GLU A 198 -19.24 18.64 2.96
N ASP A 199 -18.54 17.64 2.41
CA ASP A 199 -18.42 16.30 3.02
C ASP A 199 -17.78 16.38 4.42
N LYS A 200 -16.74 17.22 4.59
CA LYS A 200 -16.09 17.39 5.88
C LYS A 200 -17.05 18.05 6.89
N GLU A 201 -17.77 19.07 6.47
CA GLU A 201 -18.78 19.74 7.30
C GLU A 201 -19.93 18.78 7.63
N PHE A 202 -20.36 17.97 6.67
CA PHE A 202 -21.40 16.97 6.88
C PHE A 202 -20.99 15.96 7.95
N VAL A 203 -19.76 15.43 7.92
CA VAL A 203 -19.23 14.50 8.94
C VAL A 203 -19.26 15.15 10.33
N SER A 204 -18.79 16.40 10.45
CA SER A 204 -18.80 17.15 11.70
C SER A 204 -20.21 17.36 12.22
N ASN A 205 -21.12 17.78 11.35
CA ASN A 205 -22.52 18.01 11.70
C ASN A 205 -23.26 16.72 12.10
N LEU A 206 -22.92 15.59 11.44
CA LEU A 206 -23.48 14.28 11.79
C LEU A 206 -22.97 13.78 13.14
N PHE A 207 -21.73 14.10 13.49
CA PHE A 207 -21.16 13.73 14.79
C PHE A 207 -21.76 14.51 15.95
N ARG A 208 -22.10 15.79 15.73
CA ARG A 208 -22.66 16.70 16.76
C ARG A 208 -24.17 16.55 16.99
N LYS A 209 -24.89 15.87 16.11
CA LYS A 209 -26.34 15.58 16.25
C LYS A 209 -26.62 14.38 17.15
#